data_0325e6ad0af5d5b020d7f54fd70e83de
#
_entry.id   0325e6ad0af5d5b020d7f54fd70e83de
#
_cell.length_a   1.000
_cell.length_b   1.000
_cell.length_c   1.000
_cell.angle_alpha   90.00
_cell.angle_beta   90.00
_cell.angle_gamma   90.00
#
_symmetry.space_group_name_H-M   'P 1'
#
loop_
_entity.id
_entity.type
_entity.pdbx_description
1 polymer ?
#
loop_
_entity_poly.entity_id
_entity_poly.type
_entity_poly.pdbx_seq_one_letter_code
_entity_poly.pdbx_strand_id
1 'polypeptide(L)'
;MDDRIKWLIAIGASLTANCQPCLQYHVGKALESGATELEISEAIEVAKTVRKGAGSKMDKFAAQIFNSAAIAVNTSEQGCACG
;
A
#
# COMPACT_ATOMS: atom_id res chain seq x y z
N MET A 1 -5.89 -18.06 -14.93
CA MET A 1 -5.59 -18.00 -13.50
C MET A 1 -6.83 -18.34 -12.72
N ASP A 2 -6.65 -19.09 -11.64
CA ASP A 2 -7.74 -19.47 -10.78
C ASP A 2 -8.38 -18.22 -10.19
N ASP A 3 -9.69 -18.19 -10.14
CA ASP A 3 -10.39 -17.01 -9.60
C ASP A 3 -10.03 -16.75 -8.16
N ARG A 4 -9.86 -17.78 -7.36
CA ARG A 4 -9.48 -17.60 -5.97
C ARG A 4 -8.16 -16.84 -5.86
N ILE A 5 -7.19 -17.25 -6.65
CA ILE A 5 -5.87 -16.60 -6.65
C ILE A 5 -5.99 -15.19 -7.19
N LYS A 6 -6.77 -15.02 -8.25
CA LYS A 6 -6.94 -13.70 -8.85
C LYS A 6 -7.46 -12.69 -7.82
N TRP A 7 -8.46 -13.07 -7.04
CA TRP A 7 -9.02 -12.14 -6.08
C TRP A 7 -8.13 -11.93 -4.86
N LEU A 8 -7.31 -12.93 -4.50
CA LEU A 8 -6.33 -12.73 -3.45
C LEU A 8 -5.26 -11.73 -3.88
N ILE A 9 -4.84 -11.79 -5.12
CA ILE A 9 -3.91 -10.79 -5.67
C ILE A 9 -4.56 -9.41 -5.66
N ALA A 10 -5.83 -9.34 -6.04
CA ALA A 10 -6.54 -8.07 -6.07
C ALA A 10 -6.69 -7.47 -4.67
N ILE A 11 -6.86 -8.31 -3.64
CA ILE A 11 -6.90 -7.84 -2.27
C ILE A 11 -5.57 -7.16 -1.91
N GLY A 12 -4.46 -7.81 -2.22
CA GLY A 12 -3.16 -7.24 -1.93
C GLY A 12 -2.95 -5.92 -2.66
N ALA A 13 -3.34 -5.87 -3.93
CA ALA A 13 -3.20 -4.65 -4.71
C ALA A 13 -4.06 -3.53 -4.16
N SER A 14 -5.29 -3.85 -3.75
CA SER A 14 -6.21 -2.86 -3.20
C SER A 14 -5.68 -2.23 -1.93
N LEU A 15 -5.13 -3.07 -1.06
CA LEU A 15 -4.61 -2.57 0.20
C LEU A 15 -3.38 -1.71 -0.03
N THR A 16 -2.49 -2.15 -0.89
CA THR A 16 -1.28 -1.39 -1.19
C THR A 16 -1.63 -0.05 -1.82
N ALA A 17 -2.69 0.00 -2.62
CA ALA A 17 -3.14 1.24 -3.24
C ALA A 17 -3.98 2.10 -2.31
N ASN A 18 -4.24 1.65 -1.10
CA ASN A 18 -5.05 2.37 -0.12
C ASN A 18 -6.46 2.65 -0.62
N CYS A 19 -7.04 1.68 -1.33
CA CYS A 19 -8.37 1.86 -1.89
C CYS A 19 -9.39 1.07 -1.07
N GLN A 20 -10.09 1.75 -0.20
CA GLN A 20 -11.03 1.09 0.71
C GLN A 20 -12.17 0.37 -0.02
N PRO A 21 -12.89 1.02 -0.95
CA PRO A 21 -13.95 0.29 -1.62
C PRO A 21 -13.43 -0.84 -2.50
N CYS A 22 -12.22 -0.71 -3.03
CA CYS A 22 -11.64 -1.78 -3.81
C CYS A 22 -11.37 -2.99 -2.93
N LEU A 23 -10.82 -2.77 -1.74
CA LEU A 23 -10.53 -3.86 -0.83
C LEU A 23 -11.81 -4.59 -0.43
N GLN A 24 -12.85 -3.83 -0.09
CA GLN A 24 -14.09 -4.43 0.31
C GLN A 24 -14.69 -5.28 -0.81
N TYR A 25 -14.67 -4.78 -2.02
CA TYR A 25 -15.20 -5.52 -3.17
C TYR A 25 -14.41 -6.81 -3.40
N HIS A 26 -13.09 -6.71 -3.35
CA HIS A 26 -12.26 -7.87 -3.67
C HIS A 26 -12.28 -8.93 -2.57
N VAL A 27 -12.46 -8.53 -1.32
CA VAL A 27 -12.63 -9.50 -0.24
C VAL A 27 -13.91 -10.31 -0.48
N GLY A 28 -14.98 -9.62 -0.86
CA GLY A 28 -16.23 -10.32 -1.17
C GLY A 28 -16.06 -11.30 -2.31
N LYS A 29 -15.36 -10.88 -3.37
CA LYS A 29 -15.13 -11.76 -4.52
C LYS A 29 -14.26 -12.96 -4.15
N ALA A 30 -13.26 -12.75 -3.30
CA ALA A 30 -12.40 -13.85 -2.88
C ALA A 30 -13.20 -14.89 -2.10
N LEU A 31 -14.06 -14.43 -1.21
CA LEU A 31 -14.89 -15.37 -0.45
C LEU A 31 -15.83 -16.14 -1.37
N GLU A 32 -16.43 -15.46 -2.36
CA GLU A 32 -17.29 -16.15 -3.33
C GLU A 32 -16.52 -17.20 -4.11
N SER A 33 -15.23 -16.98 -4.32
CA SER A 33 -14.43 -17.87 -5.13
C SER A 33 -13.74 -18.95 -4.32
N GLY A 34 -14.06 -19.05 -3.04
CA GLY A 34 -13.57 -20.16 -2.23
C GLY A 34 -12.33 -19.86 -1.43
N ALA A 35 -11.88 -18.62 -1.38
CA ALA A 35 -10.74 -18.28 -0.53
C ALA A 35 -11.14 -18.39 0.93
N THR A 36 -10.24 -18.88 1.75
CA THR A 36 -10.49 -18.97 3.18
C THR A 36 -10.16 -17.65 3.86
N GLU A 37 -10.69 -17.48 5.06
CA GLU A 37 -10.37 -16.29 5.83
C GLU A 37 -8.87 -16.19 6.12
N LEU A 38 -8.24 -17.34 6.34
CA LEU A 38 -6.80 -17.34 6.57
C LEU A 38 -6.05 -16.85 5.34
N GLU A 39 -6.43 -17.32 4.16
CA GLU A 39 -5.78 -16.89 2.93
C GLU A 39 -5.94 -15.39 2.71
N ILE A 40 -7.12 -14.87 2.98
CA ILE A 40 -7.38 -13.45 2.84
C ILE A 40 -6.55 -12.65 3.85
N SER A 41 -6.49 -13.13 5.09
CA SER A 41 -5.69 -12.49 6.11
C SER A 41 -4.21 -12.48 5.74
N GLU A 42 -3.71 -13.57 5.18
CA GLU A 42 -2.32 -13.63 4.76
C GLU A 42 -2.04 -12.67 3.60
N ALA A 43 -2.96 -12.58 2.65
CA ALA A 43 -2.80 -11.65 1.54
C ALA A 43 -2.73 -10.21 2.05
N ILE A 44 -3.57 -9.88 3.03
CA ILE A 44 -3.56 -8.56 3.63
C ILE A 44 -2.24 -8.29 4.35
N GLU A 45 -1.72 -9.27 5.09
CA GLU A 45 -0.47 -9.07 5.80
C GLU A 45 0.72 -8.90 4.87
N VAL A 46 0.75 -9.66 3.77
CA VAL A 46 1.79 -9.49 2.77
C VAL A 46 1.73 -8.09 2.17
N ALA A 47 0.53 -7.62 1.84
CA ALA A 47 0.37 -6.29 1.26
C ALA A 47 0.80 -5.20 2.23
N LYS A 48 0.50 -5.37 3.52
CA LYS A 48 0.94 -4.40 4.53
C LYS A 48 2.46 -4.33 4.59
N THR A 49 3.11 -5.48 4.50
CA THR A 49 4.56 -5.55 4.52
C THR A 49 5.16 -4.80 3.33
N VAL A 50 4.59 -5.01 2.15
CA VAL A 50 5.05 -4.32 0.94
C VAL A 50 4.84 -2.81 1.08
N ARG A 51 3.65 -2.41 1.53
CA ARG A 51 3.35 -0.99 1.68
C ARG A 51 4.26 -0.32 2.69
N LYS A 52 4.55 -1.01 3.80
CA LYS A 52 5.44 -0.47 4.81
C LYS A 52 6.85 -0.29 4.25
N GLY A 53 7.33 -1.29 3.51
CA GLY A 53 8.65 -1.19 2.91
C GLY A 53 8.74 -0.07 1.90
N ALA A 54 7.70 0.09 1.08
CA ALA A 54 7.66 1.16 0.09
C ALA A 54 7.64 2.52 0.77
N GLY A 55 6.85 2.65 1.84
CA GLY A 55 6.79 3.89 2.59
C GLY A 55 8.12 4.26 3.22
N SER A 56 8.81 3.26 3.77
CA SER A 56 10.12 3.50 4.37
C SER A 56 11.12 3.98 3.33
N LYS A 57 11.11 3.38 2.15
CA LYS A 57 12.02 3.81 1.08
C LYS A 57 11.66 5.20 0.58
N MET A 58 10.38 5.50 0.48
CA MET A 58 9.94 6.83 0.07
C MET A 58 10.37 7.87 1.09
N ASP A 59 10.26 7.55 2.38
CA ASP A 59 10.66 8.49 3.43
C ASP A 59 12.16 8.78 3.35
N LYS A 60 12.97 7.76 3.09
CA LYS A 60 14.41 7.96 2.96
C LYS A 60 14.73 8.79 1.74
N PHE A 61 14.04 8.52 0.65
CA PHE A 61 14.24 9.27 -0.58
C PHE A 61 13.86 10.73 -0.37
N ALA A 62 12.74 10.98 0.28
CA ALA A 62 12.30 12.35 0.57
C ALA A 62 13.31 13.08 1.43
N ALA A 63 13.89 12.39 2.42
CA ALA A 63 14.89 12.99 3.27
C ALA A 63 16.13 13.37 2.48
N GLN A 64 16.53 12.53 1.52
CA GLN A 64 17.68 12.84 0.69
C GLN A 64 17.43 14.08 -0.17
N ILE A 65 16.23 14.15 -0.75
CA ILE A 65 15.88 15.31 -1.56
C ILE A 65 15.83 16.56 -0.70
N PHE A 66 15.25 16.45 0.48
CA PHE A 66 15.12 17.60 1.36
C PHE A 66 16.49 18.11 1.79
N ASN A 67 17.40 17.22 2.13
CA ASN A 67 18.72 17.65 2.54
C ASN A 67 19.45 18.34 1.41
N SER A 68 19.34 17.83 0.20
CA SER A 68 19.96 18.47 -0.96
C SER A 68 19.34 19.83 -1.22
N ALA A 69 18.03 19.92 -1.14
CA ALA A 69 17.35 21.17 -1.40
C ALA A 69 17.61 22.18 -0.30
N ALA A 70 17.71 21.73 0.93
CA ALA A 70 17.92 22.63 2.04
C ALA A 70 19.27 23.31 1.98
N ILE A 71 20.26 22.66 1.37
CA ILE A 71 21.52 23.31 1.19
C ILE A 71 21.37 24.42 0.18
N ALA A 72 20.59 24.22 -0.83
CA ALA A 72 20.46 25.22 -1.87
C ALA A 72 19.43 26.26 -1.53
N VAL A 73 18.37 25.93 -0.82
CA VAL A 73 17.31 26.82 -0.61
C VAL A 73 16.94 26.86 0.82
N ASN A 74 16.79 27.94 1.38
CA ASN A 74 16.43 28.00 2.73
C ASN A 74 14.97 28.13 2.81
N THR A 75 14.21 27.12 2.78
CA THR A 75 12.88 27.30 2.75
C THR A 75 12.32 26.92 3.91
N SER A 76 11.49 27.42 4.45
CA SER A 76 11.00 27.11 5.57
C SER A 76 9.76 26.53 5.50
N GLU A 77 9.01 26.52 4.73
CA GLU A 77 7.77 26.07 4.81
C GLU A 77 7.46 25.12 4.18
N GLN A 78 6.77 24.30 4.36
CA GLN A 78 6.42 23.44 3.83
C GLN A 78 5.28 23.20 3.79
N GLY A 79 4.62 23.22 3.96
CA GLY A 79 3.45 23.18 3.82
C GLY A 79 2.73 22.02 3.70
N CYS A 80 2.86 21.10 3.36
CA CYS A 80 2.03 20.18 3.08
C CYS A 80 1.94 19.24 3.96
N ALA A 81 1.05 19.08 4.57
CA ALA A 81 0.98 18.23 5.43
C ALA A 81 0.42 17.14 4.97
N CYS A 82 0.53 16.55 4.17
CA CYS A 82 -0.11 15.59 3.70
C CYS A 82 -0.17 14.53 4.44
N GLY A 83 -0.31 14.26 5.19
CA GLY A 83 -0.56 13.24 5.94
C GLY A 83 -0.66 11.96 5.66
#